data_bbc2c6f1a2e37c72f9973e2d93a07984
#
_entry.id   bbc2c6f1a2e37c72f9973e2d93a07984
#
_cell.length_a   1.000
_cell.length_b   1.000
_cell.length_c   1.000
_cell.angle_alpha   90.00
_cell.angle_beta   90.00
_cell.angle_gamma   90.00
#
_symmetry.space_group_name_H-M   'P 1'
#
loop_
_entity.id
_entity.type
_entity.pdbx_description
1 polymer ?
#
loop_
_entity_poly.entity_id
_entity_poly.type
_entity_poly.pdbx_seq_one_letter_code
_entity_poly.pdbx_strand_id
1 'polypeptide(L)'
;KVLENGGTIGGSSAGATIQGSFLARGDTKNNQVMMGDHQDGFGFLKNVAIDQHVLARNRHFDMFEILRNRPELLGIGIDESTAIIVKGDIFEVVGKSYVVVYDGKFWSREGSELKKLPEKEQIFYFLREGDRYNLKERTIMN
;
A
#
# COMPACT_ATOMS: atom_id res chain seq x y z
N LYS A 1 -9.89 15.29 -13.55
CA LYS A 1 -9.47 16.10 -14.73
C LYS A 1 -7.98 15.99 -15.04
N VAL A 2 -7.11 16.17 -14.03
CA VAL A 2 -5.65 16.11 -14.26
C VAL A 2 -5.23 14.78 -14.85
N LEU A 3 -5.63 13.66 -14.22
CA LEU A 3 -5.28 12.32 -14.70
C LEU A 3 -5.91 12.01 -16.07
N GLU A 4 -7.16 12.38 -16.26
CA GLU A 4 -7.87 12.19 -17.53
C GLU A 4 -7.22 12.95 -18.68
N ASN A 5 -6.56 14.06 -18.40
CA ASN A 5 -5.86 14.89 -19.37
C ASN A 5 -4.38 14.55 -19.51
N GLY A 6 -3.95 13.39 -19.02
CA GLY A 6 -2.57 12.93 -19.13
C GLY A 6 -1.63 13.54 -18.10
N GLY A 7 -2.16 14.23 -17.10
CA GLY A 7 -1.37 14.81 -16.03
C GLY A 7 -0.99 13.82 -14.95
N THR A 8 -0.16 14.26 -14.02
CA THR A 8 0.32 13.47 -12.89
C THR A 8 -0.16 14.07 -11.57
N ILE A 9 -0.57 13.21 -10.64
CA ILE A 9 -0.89 13.58 -9.27
C ILE A 9 0.15 12.95 -8.35
N GLY A 10 0.68 13.73 -7.43
CA GLY A 10 1.62 13.25 -6.44
C GLY A 10 1.22 13.70 -5.04
N GLY A 11 1.68 12.96 -4.06
CA GLY A 11 1.44 13.32 -2.66
C GLY A 11 2.34 12.54 -1.73
N SER A 12 2.65 13.13 -0.60
CA SER A 12 3.44 12.50 0.46
C SER A 12 2.64 12.48 1.76
N SER A 13 3.00 11.57 2.67
CA SER A 13 2.35 11.42 3.97
C SER A 13 0.82 11.29 3.81
N ALA A 14 0.02 12.15 4.42
CA ALA A 14 -1.43 12.17 4.26
C ALA A 14 -1.87 12.37 2.79
N GLY A 15 -1.07 13.08 2.01
CA GLY A 15 -1.31 13.25 0.57
C GLY A 15 -1.12 11.98 -0.24
N ALA A 16 -0.31 11.03 0.24
CA ALA A 16 -0.22 9.71 -0.34
C ALA A 16 -1.43 8.84 0.09
N THR A 17 -1.76 8.86 1.37
CA THR A 17 -2.84 8.06 1.95
C THR A 17 -4.18 8.32 1.28
N ILE A 18 -4.49 9.57 1.00
CA ILE A 18 -5.79 9.97 0.43
C ILE A 18 -5.98 9.51 -1.02
N GLN A 19 -4.93 9.08 -1.69
CA GLN A 19 -5.02 8.62 -3.08
C GLN A 19 -5.59 7.21 -3.21
N GLY A 20 -5.60 6.42 -2.14
CA GLY A 20 -6.28 5.14 -2.11
C GLY A 20 -7.80 5.29 -2.07
N SER A 21 -8.52 4.21 -2.25
CA SER A 21 -9.98 4.20 -2.13
C SER A 21 -10.42 4.20 -0.66
N PHE A 22 -9.71 3.47 0.19
CA PHE A 22 -9.90 3.51 1.63
C PHE A 22 -8.90 4.48 2.25
N LEU A 23 -9.38 5.43 3.05
CA LEU A 23 -8.53 6.41 3.73
C LEU A 23 -8.05 5.84 5.07
N ALA A 24 -6.87 5.26 5.08
CA ALA A 24 -6.23 4.83 6.32
C ALA A 24 -5.87 6.05 7.17
N ARG A 25 -6.05 5.96 8.48
CA ARG A 25 -5.75 7.02 9.44
C ARG A 25 -6.56 8.30 9.23
N GLY A 26 -7.72 8.18 8.61
CA GLY A 26 -8.63 9.30 8.36
C GLY A 26 -9.49 9.61 9.58
N ASP A 27 -8.88 10.00 10.69
CA ASP A 27 -9.59 10.32 11.91
C ASP A 27 -9.40 11.78 12.30
N THR A 28 -10.48 12.41 12.75
CA THR A 28 -10.47 13.82 13.17
C THR A 28 -9.56 14.04 14.38
N LYS A 29 -9.41 13.04 15.24
CA LYS A 29 -8.68 13.18 16.50
C LYS A 29 -7.16 13.06 16.32
N ASN A 30 -6.70 12.07 15.58
CA ASN A 30 -5.27 11.83 15.37
C ASN A 30 -5.03 10.81 14.23
N ASN A 31 -3.77 10.64 13.85
CA ASN A 31 -3.38 9.74 12.75
C ASN A 31 -3.00 8.32 13.21
N GLN A 32 -3.33 7.94 14.42
CA GLN A 32 -3.05 6.59 14.93
C GLN A 32 -4.26 5.66 14.79
N VAL A 33 -5.44 6.22 14.62
CA VAL A 33 -6.67 5.45 14.40
C VAL A 33 -6.74 5.02 12.95
N MET A 34 -6.58 3.73 12.69
CA MET A 34 -6.52 3.19 11.32
C MET A 34 -7.86 3.31 10.60
N MET A 35 -8.95 2.96 11.26
CA MET A 35 -10.31 3.07 10.73
C MET A 35 -11.03 4.21 11.45
N GLY A 36 -10.69 5.42 11.04
CA GLY A 36 -11.22 6.63 11.66
C GLY A 36 -12.63 7.01 11.20
N ASP A 37 -13.04 8.22 11.56
CA ASP A 37 -14.35 8.75 11.21
C ASP A 37 -14.46 9.20 9.73
N HIS A 38 -13.33 9.25 9.01
CA HIS A 38 -13.27 9.51 7.57
C HIS A 38 -12.57 8.33 6.89
N GLN A 39 -13.30 7.55 6.11
CA GLN A 39 -12.78 6.32 5.51
C GLN A 39 -12.71 6.35 3.97
N ASP A 40 -13.18 7.40 3.34
CA ASP A 40 -13.19 7.51 1.88
C ASP A 40 -12.01 8.35 1.39
N GLY A 41 -11.13 7.73 0.61
CA GLY A 41 -10.07 8.42 -0.12
C GLY A 41 -10.56 8.89 -1.48
N PHE A 42 -9.67 9.53 -2.24
CA PHE A 42 -10.00 10.01 -3.59
C PHE A 42 -10.17 8.88 -4.60
N GLY A 43 -9.66 7.68 -4.30
CA GLY A 43 -9.85 6.52 -5.16
C GLY A 43 -9.11 6.59 -6.48
N PHE A 44 -8.00 7.30 -6.54
CA PHE A 44 -7.13 7.25 -7.73
C PHE A 44 -6.60 5.84 -7.92
N LEU A 45 -6.31 5.13 -6.84
CA LEU A 45 -6.07 3.69 -6.83
C LEU A 45 -7.30 3.01 -6.24
N LYS A 46 -7.96 2.18 -7.03
CA LYS A 46 -9.20 1.50 -6.64
C LYS A 46 -8.91 0.26 -5.80
N ASN A 47 -9.73 0.02 -4.79
CA ASN A 47 -9.63 -1.11 -3.88
C ASN A 47 -8.25 -1.21 -3.19
N VAL A 48 -7.70 -0.06 -2.83
CA VAL A 48 -6.38 0.07 -2.20
C VAL A 48 -6.49 0.93 -0.95
N ALA A 49 -5.80 0.51 0.11
CA ALA A 49 -5.52 1.32 1.29
C ALA A 49 -4.02 1.58 1.35
N ILE A 50 -3.63 2.84 1.50
CA ILE A 50 -2.22 3.24 1.55
C ILE A 50 -1.90 3.73 2.96
N ASP A 51 -0.85 3.17 3.56
CA ASP A 51 -0.25 3.70 4.78
C ASP A 51 1.10 4.35 4.45
N GLN A 52 1.62 5.17 5.34
CA GLN A 52 2.82 5.97 5.13
C GLN A 52 3.69 5.99 6.39
N HIS A 53 4.97 6.35 6.22
CA HIS A 53 5.99 6.29 7.27
C HIS A 53 6.05 4.90 7.91
N VAL A 54 5.83 3.86 7.12
CA VAL A 54 5.44 2.53 7.63
C VAL A 54 6.52 1.88 8.48
N LEU A 55 7.78 1.96 8.08
CA LEU A 55 8.90 1.43 8.85
C LEU A 55 9.46 2.46 9.82
N ALA A 56 9.60 3.71 9.40
CA ALA A 56 10.13 4.79 10.24
C ALA A 56 9.34 4.95 11.54
N ARG A 57 8.05 4.68 11.51
CA ARG A 57 7.16 4.78 12.68
C ARG A 57 6.66 3.43 13.19
N ASN A 58 7.27 2.34 12.77
CA ASN A 58 6.93 0.97 13.22
C ASN A 58 5.44 0.64 13.00
N ARG A 59 4.92 0.98 11.83
CA ARG A 59 3.50 0.85 11.50
C ARG A 59 3.16 -0.38 10.64
N HIS A 60 4.12 -1.25 10.38
CA HIS A 60 3.94 -2.31 9.38
C HIS A 60 2.93 -3.40 9.77
N PHE A 61 2.48 -3.44 11.01
CA PHE A 61 1.39 -4.33 11.41
C PHE A 61 0.02 -3.65 11.45
N ASP A 62 -0.04 -2.33 11.30
CA ASP A 62 -1.29 -1.57 11.49
C ASP A 62 -2.33 -1.83 10.40
N MET A 63 -1.88 -2.13 9.18
CA MET A 63 -2.77 -2.36 8.04
C MET A 63 -3.72 -3.55 8.24
N PHE A 64 -3.34 -4.52 9.05
CA PHE A 64 -4.15 -5.71 9.26
C PHE A 64 -5.53 -5.43 9.85
N GLU A 65 -5.66 -4.37 10.67
CA GLU A 65 -6.97 -3.95 11.17
C GLU A 65 -7.92 -3.60 10.01
N ILE A 66 -7.43 -2.83 9.05
CA ILE A 66 -8.22 -2.47 7.86
C ILE A 66 -8.56 -3.72 7.05
N LEU A 67 -7.59 -4.59 6.80
CA LEU A 67 -7.78 -5.77 5.95
C LEU A 67 -8.68 -6.82 6.57
N ARG A 68 -8.73 -6.93 7.90
CA ARG A 68 -9.70 -7.81 8.56
C ARG A 68 -11.13 -7.34 8.36
N ASN A 69 -11.36 -6.04 8.33
CA ASN A 69 -12.69 -5.45 8.13
C ASN A 69 -13.05 -5.28 6.67
N ARG A 70 -12.06 -5.10 5.80
CA ARG A 70 -12.22 -4.85 4.37
C ARG A 70 -11.27 -5.77 3.58
N PRO A 71 -11.54 -7.09 3.53
CA PRO A 71 -10.61 -8.06 2.95
C PRO A 71 -10.42 -7.95 1.42
N GLU A 72 -11.30 -7.22 0.75
CA GLU A 72 -11.17 -6.95 -0.69
C GLU A 72 -10.07 -5.94 -1.02
N LEU A 73 -9.61 -5.18 -0.04
CA LEU A 73 -8.59 -4.15 -0.25
C LEU A 73 -7.20 -4.74 -0.38
N LEU A 74 -6.40 -4.13 -1.24
CA LEU A 74 -4.96 -4.31 -1.27
C LEU A 74 -4.33 -3.28 -0.33
N GLY A 75 -3.51 -3.72 0.60
CA GLY A 75 -2.74 -2.82 1.46
C GLY A 75 -1.39 -2.50 0.85
N ILE A 76 -1.02 -1.22 0.88
CA ILE A 76 0.31 -0.74 0.46
C ILE A 76 0.83 0.18 1.55
N GLY A 77 2.00 -0.16 2.11
CA GLY A 77 2.68 0.70 3.06
C GLY A 77 3.92 1.30 2.43
N ILE A 78 4.07 2.62 2.50
CA ILE A 78 5.21 3.32 1.89
C ILE A 78 6.03 3.93 3.02
N ASP A 79 7.33 3.64 3.03
CA ASP A 79 8.23 4.20 4.04
C ASP A 79 8.76 5.57 3.62
N GLU A 80 9.46 6.24 4.54
CA GLU A 80 10.11 7.51 4.26
C GLU A 80 11.19 7.36 3.19
N SER A 81 11.46 8.42 2.45
CA SER A 81 12.45 8.45 1.35
C SER A 81 12.16 7.40 0.26
N THR A 82 10.91 6.99 0.14
CA THR A 82 10.47 5.96 -0.80
C THR A 82 9.13 6.35 -1.40
N ALA A 83 8.91 5.96 -2.64
CA ALA A 83 7.67 6.24 -3.33
C ALA A 83 7.31 5.11 -4.28
N ILE A 84 6.05 5.08 -4.69
CA ILE A 84 5.61 4.29 -5.82
C ILE A 84 5.24 5.23 -6.97
N ILE A 85 5.65 4.88 -8.17
CA ILE A 85 5.26 5.58 -9.39
C ILE A 85 4.25 4.68 -10.10
N VAL A 86 3.01 5.15 -10.16
CA VAL A 86 1.90 4.37 -10.72
C VAL A 86 1.63 4.85 -12.15
N LYS A 87 1.62 3.91 -13.08
CA LYS A 87 1.24 4.17 -14.47
C LYS A 87 0.36 3.03 -14.96
N GLY A 88 -0.91 3.33 -15.23
CA GLY A 88 -1.89 2.30 -15.52
C GLY A 88 -2.09 1.37 -14.33
N ASP A 89 -1.96 0.08 -14.54
CA ASP A 89 -2.12 -0.95 -13.50
C ASP A 89 -0.81 -1.33 -12.83
N ILE A 90 0.28 -0.64 -13.12
CA ILE A 90 1.60 -1.03 -12.64
C ILE A 90 2.17 0.08 -11.78
N PHE A 91 2.75 -0.28 -10.63
CA PHE A 91 3.63 0.64 -9.91
C PHE A 91 5.07 0.13 -9.87
N GLU A 92 6.00 1.05 -9.82
CA GLU A 92 7.42 0.79 -9.60
C GLU A 92 7.86 1.48 -8.32
N VAL A 93 8.67 0.79 -7.54
CA VAL A 93 9.23 1.34 -6.30
C VAL A 93 10.48 2.14 -6.61
N VAL A 94 10.55 3.35 -6.07
CA VAL A 94 11.74 4.21 -6.14
C VAL A 94 12.09 4.71 -4.74
N GLY A 95 13.37 4.87 -4.47
CA GLY A 95 13.84 5.44 -3.22
C GLY A 95 14.73 4.52 -2.40
N LYS A 96 14.98 4.94 -1.16
CA LYS A 96 16.03 4.34 -0.32
C LYS A 96 15.54 3.28 0.64
N SER A 97 14.25 3.19 0.91
CA SER A 97 13.67 2.24 1.84
C SER A 97 12.74 1.26 1.12
N TYR A 98 11.64 0.88 1.73
CA TYR A 98 10.81 -0.21 1.27
C TYR A 98 9.36 0.20 1.12
N VAL A 99 8.68 -0.53 0.24
CA VAL A 99 7.22 -0.58 0.15
C VAL A 99 6.79 -1.93 0.68
N VAL A 100 5.76 -1.95 1.53
CA VAL A 100 5.19 -3.18 2.08
C VAL A 100 3.91 -3.50 1.32
N VAL A 101 3.79 -4.73 0.87
CA VAL A 101 2.59 -5.20 0.15
C VAL A 101 1.83 -6.18 1.03
N TYR A 102 0.53 -5.91 1.21
CA TYR A 102 -0.39 -6.73 2.00
C TYR A 102 -1.47 -7.27 1.06
N ASP A 103 -1.14 -8.31 0.30
CA ASP A 103 -2.06 -8.94 -0.64
C ASP A 103 -2.48 -10.36 -0.24
N GLY A 104 -2.09 -10.77 0.96
CA GLY A 104 -2.41 -12.09 1.48
C GLY A 104 -1.62 -13.23 0.84
N LYS A 105 -0.57 -12.91 0.10
CA LYS A 105 0.28 -13.89 -0.58
C LYS A 105 1.70 -13.86 -0.01
N PHE A 106 2.38 -14.96 -0.16
CA PHE A 106 3.82 -15.03 0.07
C PHE A 106 4.56 -14.75 -1.25
N TRP A 107 5.64 -14.01 -1.14
CA TRP A 107 6.56 -13.80 -2.26
C TRP A 107 7.99 -13.79 -1.74
N SER A 108 8.88 -14.39 -2.51
CA SER A 108 10.32 -14.39 -2.24
C SER A 108 11.08 -14.00 -3.50
N ARG A 109 12.03 -13.11 -3.35
CA ARG A 109 12.92 -12.69 -4.44
C ARG A 109 13.74 -13.84 -4.99
N GLU A 110 14.04 -14.80 -4.14
CA GLU A 110 14.87 -15.96 -4.46
C GLU A 110 14.05 -17.16 -4.97
N GLY A 111 12.73 -17.01 -5.07
CA GLY A 111 11.86 -18.11 -5.47
C GLY A 111 11.62 -19.15 -4.39
N SER A 112 11.92 -18.82 -3.13
CA SER A 112 11.67 -19.74 -2.00
C SER A 112 10.18 -19.96 -1.80
N GLU A 113 9.83 -21.12 -1.26
CA GLU A 113 8.45 -21.46 -0.91
C GLU A 113 8.33 -21.69 0.60
N LEU A 114 7.21 -21.27 1.17
CA LEU A 114 6.86 -21.62 2.54
C LEU A 114 6.00 -22.88 2.53
N LYS A 115 6.38 -23.87 3.33
CA LYS A 115 5.61 -25.10 3.48
C LYS A 115 4.30 -24.88 4.22
N LYS A 116 4.26 -23.89 5.09
CA LYS A 116 3.07 -23.52 5.86
C LYS A 116 3.01 -21.99 5.95
N LEU A 117 2.00 -21.40 5.36
CA LEU A 117 1.81 -19.97 5.40
C LEU A 117 1.16 -19.53 6.72
N PRO A 118 1.53 -18.36 7.24
CA PRO A 118 0.76 -17.70 8.29
C PRO A 118 -0.65 -17.39 7.82
N GLU A 119 -1.52 -16.99 8.74
CA GLU A 119 -2.83 -16.52 8.38
C GLU A 119 -2.73 -15.33 7.41
N LYS A 120 -3.72 -15.23 6.53
CA LYS A 120 -3.73 -14.20 5.47
C LYS A 120 -3.53 -12.79 6.01
N GLU A 121 -4.13 -12.48 7.15
CA GLU A 121 -4.03 -11.18 7.80
C GLU A 121 -2.74 -10.99 8.60
N GLN A 122 -1.80 -11.91 8.49
CA GLN A 122 -0.50 -11.84 9.15
C GLN A 122 0.65 -11.92 8.17
N ILE A 123 0.36 -11.89 6.87
CA ILE A 123 1.39 -12.04 5.85
C ILE A 123 1.55 -10.76 5.05
N PHE A 124 2.78 -10.37 4.84
CA PHE A 124 3.17 -9.24 4.00
C PHE A 124 4.60 -9.46 3.51
N TYR A 125 5.00 -8.68 2.52
CA TYR A 125 6.38 -8.72 2.03
C TYR A 125 6.83 -7.33 1.60
N PHE A 126 8.15 -7.17 1.48
CA PHE A 126 8.79 -5.89 1.18
C PHE A 126 9.25 -5.84 -0.27
N LEU A 127 8.99 -4.71 -0.91
CA LEU A 127 9.55 -4.35 -2.21
C LEU A 127 10.56 -3.22 -2.03
N ARG A 128 11.54 -3.16 -2.90
CA ARG A 128 12.60 -2.16 -2.91
C ARG A 128 12.72 -1.51 -4.27
N GLU A 129 13.59 -0.50 -4.38
CA GLU A 129 13.81 0.22 -5.63
C GLU A 129 14.01 -0.72 -6.82
N GLY A 130 13.30 -0.45 -7.88
CA GLY A 130 13.30 -1.23 -9.11
C GLY A 130 12.26 -2.33 -9.17
N ASP A 131 11.66 -2.71 -8.04
CA ASP A 131 10.59 -3.71 -8.04
C ASP A 131 9.33 -3.11 -8.64
N ARG A 132 8.60 -3.95 -9.39
CA ARG A 132 7.36 -3.57 -10.07
C ARG A 132 6.24 -4.51 -9.67
N TYR A 133 5.04 -3.95 -9.56
CA TYR A 133 3.87 -4.68 -9.10
C TYR A 133 2.66 -4.37 -9.98
N ASN A 134 1.91 -5.41 -10.34
CA ASN A 134 0.68 -5.27 -11.10
C ASN A 134 -0.51 -5.19 -10.13
N LEU A 135 -1.14 -4.03 -10.06
CA LEU A 135 -2.26 -3.75 -9.16
C LEU A 135 -3.52 -4.53 -9.53
N LYS A 136 -3.74 -4.78 -10.82
CA LYS A 136 -4.90 -5.50 -11.30
C LYS A 136 -4.80 -6.99 -11.00
N GLU A 137 -3.67 -7.58 -11.33
CA GLU A 137 -3.41 -9.01 -11.12
C GLU A 137 -2.98 -9.31 -9.68
N ARG A 138 -2.56 -8.29 -8.95
CA ARG A 138 -1.99 -8.39 -7.59
C ARG A 138 -0.81 -9.35 -7.54
N THR A 139 0.16 -9.10 -8.41
CA THR A 139 1.37 -9.93 -8.54
C THR A 139 2.61 -9.06 -8.77
N ILE A 140 3.76 -9.58 -8.34
CA ILE A 140 5.05 -8.98 -8.64
C ILE A 140 5.35 -9.20 -10.13
N MET A 141 5.93 -8.18 -10.76
CA MET A 141 6.38 -8.26 -12.15
C MET A 141 7.89 -8.47 -12.19
N ASN A 142 8.31 -9.34 -13.06
CA ASN A 142 9.73 -9.59 -13.29
C ASN A 142 10.28 -8.66 -14.37
#